data_f1193419c17e3b3436c282312706c16f
#
_entry.id   f1193419c17e3b3436c282312706c16f
#
_cell.length_a   1.000
_cell.length_b   1.000
_cell.length_c   1.000
_cell.angle_alpha   90.00
_cell.angle_beta   90.00
_cell.angle_gamma   90.00
#
_symmetry.space_group_name_H-M   'P 1'
#
loop_
_entity.id
_entity.type
_entity.pdbx_description
1 polymer ?
#
loop_
_entity_poly.entity_id
_entity_poly.type
_entity_poly.pdbx_seq_one_letter_code
_entity_poly.pdbx_strand_id
1 'polypeptide(L)'
;MSQRLNRREMLQGSALAAAAMLACGRANSAESNSPNEKLNLAFVGAGGRGSANLDQLKDHNVVALCDVDEKRAGATFEKYPKARRFQDYRKMLDTMAKEIDAVVVTTPNHWHALATIWACQAGKDVYVEKPASHTIFE
;
A
#
# COMPACT_ATOMS: atom_id res chain seq x y z
N MET A 1 -3.23 37.98 -39.72
CA MET A 1 -4.16 38.91 -39.02
C MET A 1 -4.35 38.42 -37.58
N SER A 2 -3.68 39.10 -36.63
CA SER A 2 -3.80 38.77 -35.19
C SER A 2 -5.04 39.49 -34.65
N GLN A 3 -6.13 38.77 -34.36
CA GLN A 3 -7.27 39.35 -33.66
C GLN A 3 -6.89 39.59 -32.18
N ARG A 4 -6.87 40.86 -31.79
CA ARG A 4 -6.70 41.22 -30.36
C ARG A 4 -8.02 41.08 -29.65
N LEU A 5 -8.09 40.09 -28.76
CA LEU A 5 -9.24 39.91 -27.86
C LEU A 5 -9.43 41.14 -26.99
N ASN A 6 -10.66 41.67 -26.90
CA ASN A 6 -10.96 42.76 -25.99
C ASN A 6 -11.24 42.25 -24.59
N ARG A 7 -11.17 43.17 -23.58
CA ARG A 7 -11.37 42.79 -22.14
C ARG A 7 -12.68 42.05 -21.87
N ARG A 8 -13.73 42.37 -22.61
CA ARG A 8 -15.06 41.79 -22.44
C ARG A 8 -15.11 40.32 -22.93
N GLU A 9 -14.48 40.08 -24.05
CA GLU A 9 -14.35 38.71 -24.63
C GLU A 9 -13.48 37.81 -23.76
N MET A 10 -12.45 38.38 -23.17
CA MET A 10 -11.58 37.65 -22.20
C MET A 10 -12.32 37.29 -20.93
N LEU A 11 -13.13 38.20 -20.37
CA LEU A 11 -13.94 37.92 -19.18
C LEU A 11 -15.08 36.94 -19.45
N GLN A 12 -15.69 36.96 -20.61
CA GLN A 12 -16.70 35.99 -21.01
C GLN A 12 -16.11 34.59 -21.23
N GLY A 13 -14.93 34.51 -21.85
CA GLY A 13 -14.21 33.24 -22.04
C GLY A 13 -13.78 32.62 -20.71
N SER A 14 -13.29 33.40 -19.73
CA SER A 14 -12.90 32.90 -18.42
C SER A 14 -14.08 32.46 -17.55
N ALA A 15 -15.24 33.13 -17.66
CA ALA A 15 -16.47 32.71 -16.97
C ALA A 15 -17.00 31.35 -17.49
N LEU A 16 -16.92 31.11 -18.80
CA LEU A 16 -17.29 29.81 -19.41
C LEU A 16 -16.31 28.69 -18.99
N ALA A 17 -15.01 28.98 -18.94
CA ALA A 17 -14.01 28.04 -18.50
C ALA A 17 -14.16 27.65 -17.01
N ALA A 18 -14.48 28.62 -16.14
CA ALA A 18 -14.77 28.36 -14.73
C ALA A 18 -16.03 27.53 -14.52
N ALA A 19 -17.09 27.77 -15.31
CA ALA A 19 -18.31 26.97 -15.28
C ALA A 19 -18.07 25.53 -15.75
N ALA A 20 -17.23 25.32 -16.76
CA ALA A 20 -16.84 24.00 -17.23
C ALA A 20 -16.01 23.22 -16.19
N MET A 21 -15.10 23.89 -15.47
CA MET A 21 -14.35 23.27 -14.36
C MET A 21 -15.24 22.90 -13.17
N LEU A 22 -16.26 23.71 -12.85
CA LEU A 22 -17.23 23.39 -11.80
C LEU A 22 -18.15 22.23 -12.19
N ALA A 23 -18.46 22.06 -13.46
CA ALA A 23 -19.23 20.93 -13.97
C ALA A 23 -18.40 19.62 -14.01
N CYS A 24 -17.11 19.68 -14.33
CA CYS A 24 -16.19 18.54 -14.23
C CYS A 24 -15.81 18.16 -12.78
N GLY A 25 -15.86 19.12 -11.84
CA GLY A 25 -15.48 18.89 -10.45
C GLY A 25 -16.52 18.16 -9.61
N ARG A 26 -17.67 17.83 -10.15
CA ARG A 26 -18.66 16.92 -9.56
C ARG A 26 -18.63 15.56 -10.26
N ALA A 27 -17.47 14.98 -10.41
CA ALA A 27 -17.40 13.53 -10.35
C ALA A 27 -17.77 13.18 -8.89
N ASN A 28 -19.05 12.87 -8.64
CA ASN A 28 -19.39 12.08 -7.47
C ASN A 28 -18.43 10.88 -7.51
N SER A 29 -17.56 10.74 -6.51
CA SER A 29 -17.02 9.44 -6.21
C SER A 29 -18.27 8.61 -5.89
N ALA A 30 -18.83 7.92 -6.89
CA ALA A 30 -19.73 6.82 -6.65
C ALA A 30 -19.03 6.00 -5.57
N GLU A 31 -19.76 5.66 -4.49
CA GLU A 31 -19.27 4.66 -3.54
C GLU A 31 -18.74 3.51 -4.39
N SER A 32 -17.44 3.39 -4.39
CA SER A 32 -16.75 2.39 -5.20
C SER A 32 -17.08 1.05 -4.57
N ASN A 33 -18.05 0.34 -5.10
CA ASN A 33 -18.23 -1.08 -4.87
C ASN A 33 -17.13 -1.87 -5.60
N SER A 34 -15.93 -1.29 -5.63
CA SER A 34 -14.76 -1.97 -6.18
C SER A 34 -14.45 -3.16 -5.28
N PRO A 35 -14.28 -4.37 -5.85
CA PRO A 35 -13.77 -5.51 -5.07
C PRO A 35 -12.41 -5.23 -4.41
N ASN A 36 -11.76 -4.11 -4.72
CA ASN A 36 -10.50 -3.62 -4.18
C ASN A 36 -10.64 -2.65 -2.99
N GLU A 37 -11.79 -2.50 -2.37
CA GLU A 37 -11.91 -1.72 -1.12
C GLU A 37 -11.05 -2.32 0.01
N LYS A 38 -10.73 -3.61 -0.07
CA LYS A 38 -9.86 -4.30 0.87
C LYS A 38 -8.58 -4.73 0.18
N LEU A 39 -7.45 -4.16 0.61
CA LEU A 39 -6.14 -4.55 0.14
C LEU A 39 -5.79 -5.97 0.61
N ASN A 40 -5.12 -6.71 -0.24
CA ASN A 40 -4.51 -7.99 0.11
C ASN A 40 -3.11 -7.74 0.67
N LEU A 41 -2.97 -7.87 1.98
CA LEU A 41 -1.76 -7.54 2.71
C LEU A 41 -0.90 -8.78 2.95
N ALA A 42 0.41 -8.63 2.77
CA ALA A 42 1.42 -9.57 3.22
C ALA A 42 2.27 -8.96 4.32
N PHE A 43 2.60 -9.71 5.35
CA PHE A 43 3.43 -9.25 6.47
C PHE A 43 4.78 -9.94 6.47
N VAL A 44 5.85 -9.16 6.63
CA VAL A 44 7.22 -9.63 6.83
C VAL A 44 7.64 -9.26 8.25
N GLY A 45 7.73 -10.27 9.13
CA GLY A 45 7.86 -10.12 10.57
C GLY A 45 6.48 -10.17 11.26
N ALA A 46 5.84 -11.35 11.29
CA ALA A 46 4.49 -11.52 11.80
C ALA A 46 4.38 -11.55 13.34
N GLY A 47 5.50 -11.79 14.03
CA GLY A 47 5.56 -11.80 15.49
C GLY A 47 5.79 -10.43 16.11
N GLY A 48 5.52 -10.30 17.43
CA GLY A 48 5.82 -9.09 18.20
C GLY A 48 5.14 -7.83 17.63
N ARG A 49 5.92 -6.87 17.10
CA ARG A 49 5.40 -5.62 16.55
C ARG A 49 4.46 -5.86 15.36
N GLY A 50 4.77 -6.86 14.52
CA GLY A 50 3.92 -7.24 13.40
C GLY A 50 2.52 -7.65 13.83
N SER A 51 2.38 -8.37 14.93
CA SER A 51 1.08 -8.74 15.50
C SER A 51 0.24 -7.52 15.89
N ALA A 52 0.86 -6.48 16.48
CA ALA A 52 0.16 -5.25 16.83
C ALA A 52 -0.30 -4.46 15.59
N ASN A 53 0.50 -4.44 14.53
CA ASN A 53 0.13 -3.79 13.28
C ASN A 53 -0.99 -4.55 12.56
N LEU A 54 -0.96 -5.88 12.61
CA LEU A 54 -2.05 -6.72 12.09
C LEU A 54 -3.41 -6.38 12.72
N ASP A 55 -3.43 -6.12 14.02
CA ASP A 55 -4.67 -5.77 14.72
C ASP A 55 -5.26 -4.43 14.28
N GLN A 56 -4.43 -3.50 13.84
CA GLN A 56 -4.87 -2.21 13.29
C GLN A 56 -5.35 -2.32 11.83
N LEU A 57 -4.87 -3.31 11.09
CA LEU A 57 -5.15 -3.52 9.68
C LEU A 57 -6.17 -4.67 9.42
N LYS A 58 -6.89 -5.09 10.45
CA LYS A 58 -7.84 -6.23 10.43
C LYS A 58 -8.97 -6.08 9.42
N ASP A 59 -9.26 -4.85 8.97
CA ASP A 59 -10.32 -4.59 8.00
C ASP A 59 -9.89 -4.92 6.55
N HIS A 60 -8.59 -5.16 6.33
CA HIS A 60 -8.02 -5.62 5.08
C HIS A 60 -7.89 -7.16 5.03
N ASN A 61 -7.58 -7.70 3.87
CA ASN A 61 -7.35 -9.13 3.70
C ASN A 61 -5.90 -9.46 4.02
N VAL A 62 -5.64 -10.25 5.06
CA VAL A 62 -4.30 -10.79 5.33
C VAL A 62 -4.14 -12.08 4.54
N VAL A 63 -3.37 -12.02 3.44
CA VAL A 63 -3.20 -13.16 2.51
C VAL A 63 -1.92 -13.95 2.76
N ALA A 64 -0.88 -13.31 3.32
CA ALA A 64 0.39 -13.97 3.63
C ALA A 64 1.03 -13.43 4.90
N LEU A 65 1.67 -14.34 5.63
CA LEU A 65 2.45 -14.04 6.83
C LEU A 65 3.83 -14.70 6.71
N CYS A 66 4.88 -13.91 6.86
CA CYS A 66 6.26 -14.37 6.83
C CYS A 66 6.97 -14.06 8.14
N ASP A 67 7.53 -15.09 8.78
CA ASP A 67 8.40 -14.94 9.93
C ASP A 67 9.36 -16.12 10.01
N VAL A 68 10.62 -15.86 10.37
CA VAL A 68 11.63 -16.89 10.55
C VAL A 68 11.48 -17.65 11.87
N ASP A 69 10.84 -17.03 12.86
CA ASP A 69 10.59 -17.59 14.18
C ASP A 69 9.13 -18.02 14.35
N GLU A 70 8.86 -19.28 14.04
CA GLU A 70 7.52 -19.85 14.16
C GLU A 70 6.96 -19.83 15.58
N LYS A 71 7.82 -19.90 16.60
CA LYS A 71 7.38 -19.83 18.02
C LYS A 71 6.89 -18.43 18.34
N ARG A 72 7.63 -17.41 17.91
CA ARG A 72 7.29 -16.01 18.13
C ARG A 72 6.06 -15.57 17.35
N ALA A 73 5.89 -16.07 16.14
CA ALA A 73 4.77 -15.76 15.27
C ALA A 73 3.58 -16.71 15.44
N GLY A 74 3.68 -17.76 16.23
CA GLY A 74 2.70 -18.84 16.34
C GLY A 74 1.29 -18.36 16.64
N ALA A 75 1.10 -17.51 17.64
CA ALA A 75 -0.21 -16.94 17.97
C ALA A 75 -0.82 -16.12 16.80
N THR A 76 0.03 -15.43 16.04
CA THR A 76 -0.42 -14.68 14.84
C THR A 76 -0.84 -15.63 13.73
N PHE A 77 -0.09 -16.70 13.52
CA PHE A 77 -0.44 -17.73 12.54
C PHE A 77 -1.75 -18.44 12.87
N GLU A 78 -2.04 -18.68 14.13
CA GLU A 78 -3.32 -19.26 14.58
C GLU A 78 -4.50 -18.29 14.37
N LYS A 79 -4.26 -17.00 14.61
CA LYS A 79 -5.26 -15.95 14.43
C LYS A 79 -5.67 -15.76 12.97
N TYR A 80 -4.75 -15.98 12.02
CA TYR A 80 -4.97 -15.84 10.59
C TYR A 80 -4.77 -17.17 9.83
N PRO A 81 -5.60 -18.19 10.07
CA PRO A 81 -5.40 -19.55 9.53
C PRO A 81 -5.54 -19.61 8.00
N LYS A 82 -6.19 -18.63 7.39
CA LYS A 82 -6.34 -18.54 5.92
C LYS A 82 -5.13 -17.93 5.22
N ALA A 83 -4.28 -17.19 5.96
CA ALA A 83 -3.08 -16.61 5.40
C ALA A 83 -2.03 -17.68 5.13
N ARG A 84 -1.38 -17.61 3.98
CA ARG A 84 -0.26 -18.52 3.65
C ARG A 84 0.95 -18.17 4.50
N ARG A 85 1.64 -19.19 5.01
CA ARG A 85 2.79 -19.04 5.91
C ARG A 85 4.10 -19.21 5.14
N PHE A 86 5.06 -18.34 5.41
CA PHE A 86 6.38 -18.37 4.81
C PHE A 86 7.45 -18.09 5.86
N GLN A 87 8.62 -18.72 5.71
CA GLN A 87 9.81 -18.40 6.49
C GLN A 87 10.77 -17.47 5.74
N ASP A 88 10.62 -17.38 4.40
CA ASP A 88 11.43 -16.54 3.52
C ASP A 88 10.49 -15.62 2.71
N TYR A 89 10.61 -14.32 2.95
CA TYR A 89 9.77 -13.31 2.29
C TYR A 89 10.03 -13.22 0.77
N ARG A 90 11.22 -13.61 0.30
CA ARG A 90 11.56 -13.68 -1.13
C ARG A 90 10.68 -14.71 -1.83
N LYS A 91 10.59 -15.91 -1.24
CA LYS A 91 9.69 -16.97 -1.74
C LYS A 91 8.24 -16.55 -1.67
N MET A 92 7.85 -15.79 -0.64
CA MET A 92 6.50 -15.24 -0.53
C MET A 92 6.20 -14.29 -1.70
N LEU A 93 7.10 -13.33 -1.97
CA LEU A 93 6.95 -12.38 -3.07
C LEU A 93 6.92 -13.07 -4.43
N ASP A 94 7.83 -14.02 -4.67
CA ASP A 94 7.88 -14.78 -5.93
C ASP A 94 6.59 -15.61 -6.15
N THR A 95 6.11 -16.25 -5.09
CA THR A 95 4.98 -17.19 -5.19
C THR A 95 3.64 -16.47 -5.28
N MET A 96 3.48 -15.35 -4.58
CA MET A 96 2.22 -14.64 -4.42
C MET A 96 2.20 -13.25 -5.06
N ALA A 97 3.10 -12.97 -6.00
CA ALA A 97 3.23 -11.66 -6.63
C ALA A 97 1.88 -11.07 -7.15
N LYS A 98 1.00 -11.92 -7.65
CA LYS A 98 -0.31 -11.48 -8.20
C LYS A 98 -1.42 -11.36 -7.16
N GLU A 99 -1.20 -11.91 -5.98
CA GLU A 99 -2.21 -11.99 -4.92
C GLU A 99 -2.00 -10.93 -3.83
N ILE A 100 -0.82 -10.28 -3.80
CA ILE A 100 -0.43 -9.28 -2.81
C ILE A 100 -0.55 -7.89 -3.44
N ASP A 101 -1.25 -6.98 -2.79
CA ASP A 101 -1.32 -5.56 -3.16
C ASP A 101 -0.24 -4.77 -2.42
N ALA A 102 -0.12 -4.97 -1.11
CA ALA A 102 0.84 -4.25 -0.28
C ALA A 102 1.57 -5.17 0.73
N VAL A 103 2.80 -4.78 1.08
CA VAL A 103 3.65 -5.48 2.03
C VAL A 103 3.89 -4.61 3.27
N VAL A 104 3.67 -5.18 4.44
CA VAL A 104 3.94 -4.55 5.73
C VAL A 104 5.22 -5.15 6.31
N VAL A 105 6.27 -4.33 6.46
CA VAL A 105 7.59 -4.75 6.95
C VAL A 105 7.74 -4.33 8.40
N THR A 106 7.85 -5.33 9.29
CA THR A 106 7.92 -5.19 10.75
C THR A 106 9.02 -6.05 11.37
N THR A 107 10.02 -6.36 10.58
CA THR A 107 11.24 -7.09 10.97
C THR A 107 12.12 -6.25 11.91
N PRO A 108 13.23 -6.79 12.44
CA PRO A 108 14.29 -5.98 13.03
C PRO A 108 14.86 -4.96 12.03
N ASN A 109 15.32 -3.80 12.53
CA ASN A 109 15.70 -2.62 11.74
C ASN A 109 16.64 -2.89 10.55
N HIS A 110 17.63 -3.77 10.75
CA HIS A 110 18.64 -4.10 9.73
C HIS A 110 18.09 -4.90 8.53
N TRP A 111 16.81 -5.31 8.58
CA TRP A 111 16.12 -5.94 7.45
C TRP A 111 15.12 -5.00 6.77
N HIS A 112 14.83 -3.83 7.34
CA HIS A 112 13.81 -2.92 6.83
C HIS A 112 14.09 -2.47 5.40
N ALA A 113 15.29 -1.92 5.14
CA ALA A 113 15.65 -1.43 3.81
C ALA A 113 15.59 -2.55 2.77
N LEU A 114 16.23 -3.69 3.05
CA LEU A 114 16.30 -4.79 2.09
C LEU A 114 14.92 -5.38 1.77
N ALA A 115 14.10 -5.64 2.78
CA ALA A 115 12.75 -6.15 2.57
C ALA A 115 11.85 -5.17 1.80
N THR A 116 11.99 -3.87 2.10
CA THR A 116 11.28 -2.79 1.40
C THR A 116 11.69 -2.72 -0.06
N ILE A 117 12.99 -2.72 -0.35
CA ILE A 117 13.50 -2.67 -1.74
C ILE A 117 12.97 -3.83 -2.55
N TRP A 118 13.01 -5.05 -2.02
CA TRP A 118 12.53 -6.23 -2.73
C TRP A 118 11.02 -6.19 -2.97
N ALA A 119 10.25 -5.72 -2.01
CA ALA A 119 8.81 -5.57 -2.20
C ALA A 119 8.48 -4.49 -3.26
N CYS A 120 9.18 -3.35 -3.26
CA CYS A 120 9.07 -2.32 -4.29
C CYS A 120 9.46 -2.84 -5.68
N GLN A 121 10.57 -3.61 -5.78
CA GLN A 121 10.99 -4.23 -7.03
C GLN A 121 9.97 -5.26 -7.55
N ALA A 122 9.24 -5.92 -6.65
CA ALA A 122 8.12 -6.77 -6.99
C ALA A 122 6.83 -5.99 -7.36
N GLY A 123 6.90 -4.65 -7.43
CA GLY A 123 5.78 -3.79 -7.77
C GLY A 123 4.70 -3.71 -6.70
N LYS A 124 5.07 -3.84 -5.41
CA LYS A 124 4.15 -3.77 -4.28
C LYS A 124 4.23 -2.43 -3.57
N ASP A 125 3.09 -1.94 -3.10
CA ASP A 125 3.07 -0.88 -2.10
C ASP A 125 3.68 -1.37 -0.80
N VAL A 126 4.39 -0.50 -0.07
CA VAL A 126 5.09 -0.91 1.15
C VAL A 126 4.82 0.05 2.30
N TYR A 127 4.43 -0.52 3.42
CA TYR A 127 4.52 0.12 4.72
C TYR A 127 5.69 -0.50 5.48
N VAL A 128 6.63 0.31 5.91
CA VAL A 128 7.77 -0.14 6.74
C VAL A 128 7.76 0.55 8.10
N GLU A 129 8.02 -0.21 9.15
CA GLU A 129 8.21 0.34 10.49
C GLU A 129 9.46 1.24 10.56
N LYS A 130 9.44 2.17 11.46
CA LYS A 130 10.57 3.05 11.72
C LYS A 130 11.73 2.31 12.43
N PRO A 131 12.99 2.65 12.16
CA PRO A 131 13.48 3.49 11.07
C PRO A 131 13.42 2.75 9.74
N ALA A 132 13.28 3.47 8.62
CA ALA A 132 13.18 2.84 7.29
C ALA A 132 14.46 2.08 6.90
N SER A 133 15.61 2.49 7.41
CA SER A 133 16.90 1.82 7.27
C SER A 133 17.68 1.84 8.58
N HIS A 134 18.66 0.97 8.73
CA HIS A 134 19.55 0.94 9.90
C HIS A 134 20.68 1.97 9.76
N THR A 135 21.13 2.23 8.54
CA THR A 135 22.16 3.21 8.21
C THR A 135 21.77 4.06 6.99
N ILE A 136 22.50 5.17 6.78
CA ILE A 136 22.29 6.02 5.60
C ILE A 136 22.83 5.40 4.29
N PHE A 137 23.51 4.26 4.37
CA PHE A 137 24.11 3.58 3.23
C PHE A 137 23.26 2.41 2.72
N GLU A 138 22.19 2.05 3.45
CA GLU A 138 21.21 1.05 3.03
C GLU A 138 20.17 1.64 2.09
#